data_287595f1760512426771569992de5a23
#
_entry.id   287595f1760512426771569992de5a23
#
_cell.length_a   1.000
_cell.length_b   1.000
_cell.length_c   1.000
_cell.angle_alpha   90.00
_cell.angle_beta   90.00
_cell.angle_gamma   90.00
#
_symmetry.space_group_name_H-M   'P 1'
#
loop_
_entity.id
_entity.type
_entity.pdbx_description
1 polymer ?
#
loop_
_entity_poly.entity_id
_entity_poly.type
_entity_poly.pdbx_seq_one_letter_code
_entity_poly.pdbx_strand_id
1 'polypeptide(L)'
;EIKKFNPLIKIGVICTKQNAYLFQRNHNIDEIYLVKKRNILDYIKTALFIRKERYDVVIDPTLVLRNRDLLLLRILNARNYIGYRKADYNIFNINITKDGHFSEIYKEALAQSNISLSDDRYDIPQDDLIKEEILKFITDNKLNNFITINFYGNGKNRKFDDSRIVDYLTYIRDSNKHQLILLATPDTYEHLSRIANQFNDVFVYPNPHTTIYHTIELIRNCALLISVDTSTVHIASGLNKPMICFYSQDKENFTHWHPNSKNVCHIIHYYDNVNEISPREIKPEWLDI
;
A
#
# COMPACT_ATOMS: atom_id res chain seq x y z
N GLU A 1 -15.46 -7.44 0.76
CA GLU A 1 -16.83 -7.13 0.37
C GLU A 1 -17.41 -8.13 -0.64
N ILE A 2 -16.71 -8.48 -1.74
CA ILE A 2 -17.24 -9.49 -2.71
C ILE A 2 -17.64 -10.79 -2.01
N LYS A 3 -16.79 -11.32 -1.13
CA LYS A 3 -17.09 -12.54 -0.37
C LYS A 3 -18.20 -12.37 0.68
N LYS A 4 -18.40 -11.15 1.21
CA LYS A 4 -19.56 -10.86 2.08
C LYS A 4 -20.86 -10.83 1.26
N PHE A 5 -20.81 -10.27 0.05
CA PHE A 5 -21.97 -10.27 -0.85
C PHE A 5 -22.37 -11.69 -1.27
N ASN A 6 -21.41 -12.49 -1.69
CA ASN A 6 -21.60 -13.90 -2.00
C ASN A 6 -20.29 -14.69 -1.82
N PRO A 7 -20.18 -15.57 -0.83
CA PRO A 7 -18.97 -16.35 -0.56
C PRO A 7 -18.61 -17.34 -1.67
N LEU A 8 -19.55 -17.67 -2.56
CA LEU A 8 -19.33 -18.58 -3.69
C LEU A 8 -18.64 -17.91 -4.89
N ILE A 9 -18.54 -16.58 -4.92
CA ILE A 9 -17.82 -15.89 -6.00
C ILE A 9 -16.34 -16.23 -5.90
N LYS A 10 -15.80 -16.79 -7.00
CA LYS A 10 -14.38 -17.08 -7.12
C LYS A 10 -13.61 -15.80 -7.51
N ILE A 11 -12.61 -15.44 -6.72
CA ILE A 11 -11.78 -14.25 -6.94
C ILE A 11 -10.38 -14.68 -7.34
N GLY A 12 -9.95 -14.30 -8.54
CA GLY A 12 -8.60 -14.51 -9.03
C GLY A 12 -7.85 -13.18 -9.21
N VAL A 13 -6.59 -13.15 -8.81
CA VAL A 13 -5.72 -11.98 -8.98
C VAL A 13 -4.59 -12.29 -9.94
N ILE A 14 -4.44 -11.47 -10.99
CA ILE A 14 -3.31 -11.54 -11.91
C ILE A 14 -2.23 -10.56 -11.44
N CYS A 15 -1.06 -11.06 -11.08
CA CYS A 15 0.00 -10.23 -10.57
C CYS A 15 1.40 -10.76 -10.95
N THR A 16 2.42 -9.98 -10.64
CA THR A 16 3.82 -10.43 -10.76
C THR A 16 4.29 -11.07 -9.46
N LYS A 17 5.35 -11.87 -9.52
CA LYS A 17 5.97 -12.47 -8.32
C LYS A 17 6.28 -11.42 -7.23
N GLN A 18 6.62 -10.19 -7.65
CA GLN A 18 6.93 -9.10 -6.72
C GLN A 18 5.74 -8.62 -5.88
N ASN A 19 4.51 -8.82 -6.38
CA ASN A 19 3.29 -8.37 -5.70
C ASN A 19 2.48 -9.54 -5.11
N ALA A 20 2.80 -10.77 -5.49
CA ALA A 20 2.02 -11.97 -5.13
C ALA A 20 1.88 -12.13 -3.60
N TYR A 21 2.95 -11.82 -2.86
CA TYR A 21 2.95 -11.94 -1.41
C TYR A 21 1.86 -11.11 -0.73
N LEU A 22 1.42 -9.99 -1.33
CA LEU A 22 0.32 -9.17 -0.80
C LEU A 22 -1.01 -9.90 -0.76
N PHE A 23 -1.18 -10.90 -1.62
CA PHE A 23 -2.43 -11.65 -1.78
C PHE A 23 -2.40 -13.04 -1.15
N GLN A 24 -1.21 -13.59 -0.85
CA GLN A 24 -1.02 -14.97 -0.39
C GLN A 24 -1.67 -15.28 0.96
N ARG A 25 -1.80 -14.27 1.83
CA ARG A 25 -2.41 -14.39 3.16
C ARG A 25 -3.82 -13.80 3.22
N ASN A 26 -4.37 -13.41 2.08
CA ASN A 26 -5.74 -12.88 2.03
C ASN A 26 -6.73 -14.01 1.75
N HIS A 27 -7.50 -14.39 2.76
CA HIS A 27 -8.50 -15.47 2.69
C HIS A 27 -9.65 -15.19 1.70
N ASN A 28 -9.81 -13.93 1.25
CA ASN A 28 -10.80 -13.56 0.26
C ASN A 28 -10.35 -13.81 -1.17
N ILE A 29 -9.07 -14.15 -1.41
CA ILE A 29 -8.52 -14.46 -2.73
C ILE A 29 -8.43 -15.97 -2.89
N ASP A 30 -9.12 -16.50 -3.91
CA ASP A 30 -9.13 -17.94 -4.19
C ASP A 30 -7.94 -18.39 -5.03
N GLU A 31 -7.50 -17.55 -6.00
CA GLU A 31 -6.44 -17.91 -6.92
C GLU A 31 -5.49 -16.74 -7.22
N ILE A 32 -4.21 -17.03 -7.32
CA ILE A 32 -3.17 -16.07 -7.70
C ILE A 32 -2.49 -16.53 -8.98
N TYR A 33 -2.64 -15.75 -10.04
CA TYR A 33 -2.06 -16.01 -11.35
C TYR A 33 -0.82 -15.17 -11.58
N LEU A 34 0.33 -15.81 -11.67
CA LEU A 34 1.60 -15.13 -11.86
C LEU A 34 1.91 -14.89 -13.32
N VAL A 35 2.35 -13.67 -13.63
CA VAL A 35 2.90 -13.31 -14.94
C VAL A 35 4.31 -12.73 -14.79
N LYS A 36 5.21 -13.11 -15.70
CA LYS A 36 6.59 -12.59 -15.71
C LYS A 36 6.67 -11.36 -16.60
N LYS A 37 7.09 -10.22 -16.01
CA LYS A 37 7.39 -9.02 -16.80
C LYS A 37 8.30 -9.37 -18.00
N ARG A 38 7.97 -8.87 -19.19
CA ARG A 38 8.75 -9.03 -20.44
C ARG A 38 8.77 -10.46 -21.04
N ASN A 39 7.97 -11.40 -20.56
CA ASN A 39 7.88 -12.73 -21.17
C ASN A 39 6.47 -12.97 -21.73
N ILE A 40 6.29 -12.76 -23.03
CA ILE A 40 4.98 -12.87 -23.69
C ILE A 40 4.43 -14.30 -23.69
N LEU A 41 5.31 -15.32 -23.77
CA LEU A 41 4.88 -16.72 -23.72
C LEU A 41 4.31 -17.08 -22.36
N ASP A 42 4.85 -16.50 -21.30
CA ASP A 42 4.33 -16.67 -19.95
C ASP A 42 2.93 -16.04 -19.81
N TYR A 43 2.71 -14.86 -20.40
CA TYR A 43 1.39 -14.23 -20.47
C TYR A 43 0.37 -15.12 -21.22
N ILE A 44 0.76 -15.67 -22.35
CA ILE A 44 -0.12 -16.57 -23.14
C ILE A 44 -0.45 -17.83 -22.34
N LYS A 45 0.54 -18.48 -21.73
CA LYS A 45 0.34 -19.68 -20.92
C LYS A 45 -0.60 -19.41 -19.74
N THR A 46 -0.34 -18.34 -19.02
CA THR A 46 -1.17 -17.94 -17.88
C THR A 46 -2.59 -17.61 -18.33
N ALA A 47 -2.74 -16.88 -19.44
CA ALA A 47 -4.06 -16.55 -19.98
C ALA A 47 -4.85 -17.79 -20.40
N LEU A 48 -4.22 -18.77 -21.07
CA LEU A 48 -4.85 -20.03 -21.44
C LEU A 48 -5.24 -20.87 -20.21
N PHE A 49 -4.45 -20.80 -19.15
CA PHE A 49 -4.79 -21.46 -17.88
C PHE A 49 -6.03 -20.80 -17.25
N ILE A 50 -6.03 -19.47 -17.10
CA ILE A 50 -7.15 -18.72 -16.52
C ILE A 50 -8.43 -18.89 -17.35
N ARG A 51 -8.34 -18.95 -18.67
CA ARG A 51 -9.49 -19.16 -19.55
C ARG A 51 -10.30 -20.42 -19.20
N LYS A 52 -9.64 -21.49 -18.72
CA LYS A 52 -10.32 -22.73 -18.29
C LYS A 52 -11.23 -22.53 -17.09
N GLU A 53 -10.92 -21.54 -16.25
CA GLU A 53 -11.71 -21.19 -15.05
C GLU A 53 -13.02 -20.45 -15.39
N ARG A 54 -13.15 -19.93 -16.62
CA ARG A 54 -14.37 -19.29 -17.15
C ARG A 54 -14.87 -18.14 -16.27
N TYR A 55 -13.98 -17.22 -15.89
CA TYR A 55 -14.38 -16.03 -15.16
C TYR A 55 -15.41 -15.22 -15.94
N ASP A 56 -16.48 -14.79 -15.27
CA ASP A 56 -17.55 -13.98 -15.87
C ASP A 56 -17.11 -12.52 -16.04
N VAL A 57 -16.34 -12.00 -15.12
CA VAL A 57 -15.93 -10.59 -15.06
C VAL A 57 -14.43 -10.47 -14.92
N VAL A 58 -13.84 -9.59 -15.71
CA VAL A 58 -12.45 -9.12 -15.56
C VAL A 58 -12.46 -7.62 -15.30
N ILE A 59 -11.80 -7.18 -14.23
CA ILE A 59 -11.65 -5.79 -13.88
C ILE A 59 -10.19 -5.37 -14.09
N ASP A 60 -9.95 -4.37 -14.94
CA ASP A 60 -8.64 -3.76 -15.14
C ASP A 60 -8.69 -2.25 -14.84
N PRO A 61 -8.31 -1.85 -13.62
CA PRO A 61 -8.30 -0.46 -13.21
C PRO A 61 -7.01 0.28 -13.61
N THR A 62 -6.05 -0.40 -14.26
CA THR A 62 -4.74 0.20 -14.59
C THR A 62 -4.90 1.37 -15.55
N LEU A 63 -4.09 2.43 -15.38
CA LEU A 63 -4.10 3.58 -16.30
C LEU A 63 -3.51 3.23 -17.66
N VAL A 64 -2.48 2.40 -17.68
CA VAL A 64 -1.73 2.04 -18.89
C VAL A 64 -1.95 0.58 -19.25
N LEU A 65 -2.54 0.33 -20.42
CA LEU A 65 -2.69 -1.01 -20.99
C LEU A 65 -1.58 -1.25 -22.02
N ARG A 66 -0.74 -2.23 -21.75
CA ARG A 66 0.32 -2.64 -22.70
C ARG A 66 -0.18 -3.71 -23.66
N ASN A 67 0.46 -3.83 -24.83
CA ASN A 67 0.06 -4.83 -25.84
C ASN A 67 -0.01 -6.28 -25.29
N ARG A 68 0.90 -6.65 -24.38
CA ARG A 68 0.88 -7.97 -23.74
C ARG A 68 -0.30 -8.16 -22.80
N ASP A 69 -0.70 -7.08 -22.10
CA ASP A 69 -1.84 -7.10 -21.18
C ASP A 69 -3.14 -7.23 -22.01
N LEU A 70 -3.22 -6.50 -23.13
CA LEU A 70 -4.32 -6.61 -24.08
C LEU A 70 -4.42 -8.02 -24.70
N LEU A 71 -3.29 -8.63 -25.05
CA LEU A 71 -3.25 -10.01 -25.56
C LEU A 71 -3.76 -10.99 -24.50
N LEU A 72 -3.31 -10.85 -23.24
CA LEU A 72 -3.78 -11.66 -22.13
C LEU A 72 -5.29 -11.55 -21.98
N LEU A 73 -5.83 -10.32 -21.91
CA LEU A 73 -7.26 -10.07 -21.79
C LEU A 73 -8.07 -10.72 -22.93
N ARG A 74 -7.60 -10.63 -24.18
CA ARG A 74 -8.27 -11.26 -25.32
C ARG A 74 -8.30 -12.79 -25.23
N ILE A 75 -7.25 -13.40 -24.70
CA ILE A 75 -7.18 -14.86 -24.53
C ILE A 75 -8.09 -15.34 -23.40
N LEU A 76 -8.25 -14.55 -22.33
CA LEU A 76 -9.10 -14.89 -21.17
C LEU A 76 -10.53 -15.22 -21.60
N ASN A 77 -11.07 -14.47 -22.57
CA ASN A 77 -12.41 -14.65 -23.11
C ASN A 77 -13.49 -14.65 -22.02
N ALA A 78 -13.45 -13.68 -21.12
CA ALA A 78 -14.49 -13.44 -20.12
C ALA A 78 -15.73 -12.82 -20.76
N ARG A 79 -16.86 -12.87 -20.07
CA ARG A 79 -18.12 -12.31 -20.53
C ARG A 79 -18.13 -10.78 -20.47
N ASN A 80 -17.59 -10.22 -19.39
CA ASN A 80 -17.55 -8.79 -19.13
C ASN A 80 -16.13 -8.33 -18.82
N TYR A 81 -15.75 -7.21 -19.43
CA TYR A 81 -14.48 -6.52 -19.16
C TYR A 81 -14.78 -5.11 -18.71
N ILE A 82 -14.42 -4.80 -17.48
CA ILE A 82 -14.59 -3.50 -16.87
C ILE A 82 -13.22 -2.81 -16.83
N GLY A 83 -13.11 -1.68 -17.49
CA GLY A 83 -11.88 -0.90 -17.56
C GLY A 83 -12.05 0.52 -17.02
N TYR A 84 -10.97 1.09 -16.50
CA TYR A 84 -10.91 2.48 -16.14
C TYR A 84 -10.17 3.28 -17.21
N ARG A 85 -10.83 4.30 -17.77
CA ARG A 85 -10.30 5.11 -18.91
C ARG A 85 -9.84 4.23 -20.10
N LYS A 86 -10.69 3.28 -20.50
CA LYS A 86 -10.39 2.29 -21.56
C LYS A 86 -11.34 2.39 -22.76
N ALA A 87 -12.01 3.53 -22.98
CA ALA A 87 -12.99 3.70 -24.07
C ALA A 87 -12.43 3.37 -25.47
N ASP A 88 -11.14 3.59 -25.70
CA ASP A 88 -10.48 3.34 -26.98
C ASP A 88 -10.23 1.83 -27.26
N TYR A 89 -10.50 0.96 -26.29
CA TYR A 89 -10.25 -0.47 -26.42
C TYR A 89 -11.57 -1.25 -26.48
N ASN A 90 -11.96 -1.72 -27.64
CA ASN A 90 -13.22 -2.44 -27.90
C ASN A 90 -13.44 -3.72 -27.07
N ILE A 91 -12.40 -4.20 -26.36
CA ILE A 91 -12.53 -5.36 -25.49
C ILE A 91 -13.28 -5.02 -24.18
N PHE A 92 -13.23 -3.76 -23.75
CA PHE A 92 -13.93 -3.32 -22.55
C PHE A 92 -15.37 -2.93 -22.89
N ASN A 93 -16.32 -3.77 -22.53
CA ASN A 93 -17.73 -3.49 -22.73
C ASN A 93 -18.33 -2.59 -21.64
N ILE A 94 -17.60 -2.39 -20.54
CA ILE A 94 -17.93 -1.42 -19.48
C ILE A 94 -16.71 -0.54 -19.24
N ASN A 95 -16.88 0.78 -19.38
CA ASN A 95 -15.79 1.72 -19.21
C ASN A 95 -16.14 2.76 -18.12
N ILE A 96 -15.34 2.79 -17.07
CA ILE A 96 -15.43 3.77 -16.00
C ILE A 96 -14.67 5.01 -16.44
N THR A 97 -15.38 6.13 -16.54
CA THR A 97 -14.82 7.42 -16.96
C THR A 97 -14.71 8.41 -15.81
N LYS A 98 -15.48 8.18 -14.73
CA LYS A 98 -15.45 9.06 -13.55
C LYS A 98 -14.06 8.99 -12.92
N ASP A 99 -13.46 10.15 -12.76
CA ASP A 99 -12.17 10.30 -12.08
C ASP A 99 -12.36 10.31 -10.56
N GLY A 100 -11.35 9.87 -9.83
CA GLY A 100 -11.38 9.84 -8.38
C GLY A 100 -10.33 8.91 -7.78
N HIS A 101 -10.43 8.69 -6.50
CA HIS A 101 -9.57 7.75 -5.78
C HIS A 101 -9.78 6.32 -6.29
N PHE A 102 -8.71 5.51 -6.35
CA PHE A 102 -8.80 4.13 -6.88
C PHE A 102 -9.79 3.25 -6.12
N SER A 103 -10.03 3.47 -4.82
CA SER A 103 -11.08 2.75 -4.09
C SER A 103 -12.48 3.03 -4.67
N GLU A 104 -12.77 4.27 -5.09
CA GLU A 104 -14.04 4.62 -5.71
C GLU A 104 -14.16 4.04 -7.13
N ILE A 105 -13.05 3.95 -7.86
CA ILE A 105 -13.02 3.29 -9.18
C ILE A 105 -13.34 1.79 -9.03
N TYR A 106 -12.76 1.12 -8.03
CA TYR A 106 -13.10 -0.28 -7.74
C TYR A 106 -14.54 -0.45 -7.28
N LYS A 107 -15.03 0.46 -6.45
CA LYS A 107 -16.43 0.47 -6.00
C LYS A 107 -17.40 0.58 -7.17
N GLU A 108 -17.12 1.50 -8.10
CA GLU A 108 -17.90 1.63 -9.33
C GLU A 108 -17.84 0.36 -10.19
N ALA A 109 -16.65 -0.24 -10.34
CA ALA A 109 -16.48 -1.50 -11.08
C ALA A 109 -17.32 -2.63 -10.49
N LEU A 110 -17.40 -2.72 -9.17
CA LEU A 110 -18.23 -3.72 -8.49
C LEU A 110 -19.72 -3.41 -8.64
N ALA A 111 -20.12 -2.13 -8.55
CA ALA A 111 -21.49 -1.71 -8.79
C ALA A 111 -21.98 -2.08 -10.21
N GLN A 112 -21.13 -1.90 -11.23
CA GLN A 112 -21.39 -2.34 -12.61
C GLN A 112 -21.53 -3.88 -12.74
N SER A 113 -21.06 -4.62 -11.74
CA SER A 113 -21.23 -6.09 -11.64
C SER A 113 -22.40 -6.47 -10.71
N ASN A 114 -23.27 -5.53 -10.36
CA ASN A 114 -24.38 -5.70 -9.40
C ASN A 114 -23.92 -6.13 -7.98
N ILE A 115 -22.69 -5.76 -7.59
CA ILE A 115 -22.16 -5.99 -6.26
C ILE A 115 -22.13 -4.66 -5.51
N SER A 116 -22.99 -4.51 -4.51
CA SER A 116 -22.98 -3.33 -3.63
C SER A 116 -21.97 -3.50 -2.50
N LEU A 117 -21.26 -2.42 -2.20
CA LEU A 117 -20.32 -2.39 -1.08
C LEU A 117 -20.97 -1.82 0.16
N SER A 118 -20.74 -2.45 1.30
CA SER A 118 -21.13 -1.95 2.63
C SER A 118 -19.96 -1.26 3.34
N ASP A 119 -18.73 -1.57 2.94
CA ASP A 119 -17.50 -1.03 3.53
C ASP A 119 -16.47 -0.75 2.42
N ASP A 120 -15.82 0.39 2.46
CA ASP A 120 -14.82 0.85 1.49
C ASP A 120 -13.37 0.80 2.04
N ARG A 121 -13.18 0.28 3.25
CA ARG A 121 -11.85 0.16 3.85
C ARG A 121 -11.01 -0.88 3.13
N TYR A 122 -9.69 -0.64 3.11
CA TYR A 122 -8.74 -1.63 2.62
C TYR A 122 -8.75 -2.88 3.50
N ASP A 123 -8.71 -4.04 2.87
CA ASP A 123 -8.54 -5.33 3.52
C ASP A 123 -7.05 -5.56 3.79
N ILE A 124 -6.63 -5.35 5.03
CA ILE A 124 -5.23 -5.46 5.44
C ILE A 124 -4.97 -6.86 6.00
N PRO A 125 -4.19 -7.69 5.29
CA PRO A 125 -3.92 -9.05 5.71
C PRO A 125 -3.11 -9.11 7.00
N GLN A 126 -3.17 -10.26 7.67
CA GLN A 126 -2.40 -10.57 8.87
C GLN A 126 -1.66 -11.89 8.68
N ASP A 127 -0.48 -11.98 9.27
CA ASP A 127 0.27 -13.22 9.43
C ASP A 127 0.48 -13.44 10.93
N ASP A 128 -0.10 -14.51 11.48
CA ASP A 128 -0.13 -14.70 12.93
C ASP A 128 1.26 -14.96 13.53
N LEU A 129 2.16 -15.60 12.78
CA LEU A 129 3.55 -15.80 13.24
C LEU A 129 4.29 -14.47 13.35
N ILE A 130 4.19 -13.64 12.31
CA ILE A 130 4.83 -12.32 12.30
C ILE A 130 4.20 -11.40 13.35
N LYS A 131 2.90 -11.51 13.57
CA LYS A 131 2.22 -10.78 14.66
C LYS A 131 2.83 -11.11 16.01
N GLU A 132 3.02 -12.39 16.32
CA GLU A 132 3.63 -12.82 17.58
C GLU A 132 5.07 -12.31 17.72
N GLU A 133 5.86 -12.36 16.64
CA GLU A 133 7.23 -11.84 16.62
C GLU A 133 7.26 -10.34 16.93
N ILE A 134 6.39 -9.55 16.29
CA ILE A 134 6.31 -8.10 16.50
C ILE A 134 5.80 -7.76 17.90
N LEU A 135 4.79 -8.46 18.40
CA LEU A 135 4.30 -8.25 19.77
C LEU A 135 5.38 -8.57 20.80
N LYS A 136 6.17 -9.62 20.57
CA LYS A 136 7.33 -9.92 21.42
C LYS A 136 8.35 -8.79 21.39
N PHE A 137 8.71 -8.29 20.20
CA PHE A 137 9.64 -7.15 20.06
C PHE A 137 9.13 -5.92 20.80
N ILE A 138 7.85 -5.58 20.68
CA ILE A 138 7.21 -4.47 21.38
C ILE A 138 7.32 -4.64 22.89
N THR A 139 7.02 -5.83 23.39
CA THR A 139 7.06 -6.13 24.83
C THR A 139 8.47 -6.10 25.39
N ASP A 140 9.43 -6.75 24.73
CA ASP A 140 10.82 -6.85 25.17
C ASP A 140 11.49 -5.47 25.23
N ASN A 141 11.12 -4.54 24.34
CA ASN A 141 11.63 -3.16 24.33
C ASN A 141 10.75 -2.16 25.08
N LYS A 142 9.68 -2.62 25.75
CA LYS A 142 8.74 -1.78 26.51
C LYS A 142 8.18 -0.61 25.69
N LEU A 143 7.86 -0.88 24.42
CA LEU A 143 7.35 0.12 23.49
C LEU A 143 5.88 0.40 23.79
N ASN A 144 5.56 1.63 24.19
CA ASN A 144 4.20 2.07 24.48
C ASN A 144 3.89 3.35 23.68
N ASN A 145 2.74 3.39 23.01
CA ASN A 145 2.33 4.56 22.22
C ASN A 145 3.44 5.09 21.29
N PHE A 146 4.15 4.20 20.62
CA PHE A 146 5.26 4.57 19.75
C PHE A 146 4.78 5.13 18.41
N ILE A 147 5.61 5.98 17.82
CA ILE A 147 5.43 6.52 16.47
C ILE A 147 6.21 5.66 15.49
N THR A 148 5.57 5.23 14.41
CA THR A 148 6.25 4.51 13.32
C THR A 148 6.55 5.47 12.18
N ILE A 149 7.77 5.45 11.65
CA ILE A 149 8.22 6.39 10.61
C ILE A 149 8.73 5.64 9.39
N ASN A 150 8.26 6.05 8.21
CA ASN A 150 8.77 5.58 6.92
C ASN A 150 9.34 6.75 6.11
N PHE A 151 10.66 6.77 5.97
CA PHE A 151 11.39 7.81 5.23
C PHE A 151 11.59 7.49 3.74
N TYR A 152 11.22 6.30 3.27
CA TYR A 152 11.54 5.86 1.91
C TYR A 152 10.31 5.45 1.12
N GLY A 153 10.11 6.14 0.00
CA GLY A 153 9.14 5.77 -1.03
C GLY A 153 9.81 5.28 -2.32
N ASN A 154 8.99 4.88 -3.26
CA ASN A 154 9.46 4.52 -4.58
C ASN A 154 9.75 5.79 -5.40
N GLY A 155 10.97 5.91 -5.90
CA GLY A 155 11.45 7.10 -6.63
C GLY A 155 12.38 7.99 -5.79
N LYS A 156 13.26 8.72 -6.47
CA LYS A 156 14.29 9.54 -5.79
C LYS A 156 13.67 10.69 -4.99
N ASN A 157 12.58 11.26 -5.49
CA ASN A 157 11.93 12.43 -4.89
C ASN A 157 11.14 12.12 -3.61
N ARG A 158 10.96 10.82 -3.30
CA ARG A 158 10.23 10.33 -2.12
C ARG A 158 11.17 9.66 -1.12
N LYS A 159 12.45 10.05 -1.10
CA LYS A 159 13.44 9.51 -0.17
C LYS A 159 14.09 10.63 0.58
N PHE A 160 14.07 10.54 1.88
CA PHE A 160 14.80 11.47 2.73
C PHE A 160 16.29 11.16 2.73
N ASP A 161 17.11 12.22 2.72
CA ASP A 161 18.55 12.15 2.91
C ASP A 161 18.89 11.95 4.40
N ASP A 162 20.05 11.40 4.69
CA ASP A 162 20.50 11.08 6.04
C ASP A 162 20.43 12.27 7.01
N SER A 163 20.89 13.43 6.56
CA SER A 163 20.84 14.65 7.36
C SER A 163 19.41 15.04 7.71
N ARG A 164 18.49 14.90 6.75
CA ARG A 164 17.08 15.15 6.98
C ARG A 164 16.44 14.13 7.91
N ILE A 165 16.79 12.85 7.79
CA ILE A 165 16.32 11.82 8.72
C ILE A 165 16.72 12.18 10.15
N VAL A 166 18.00 12.55 10.38
CA VAL A 166 18.50 12.96 11.68
C VAL A 166 17.78 14.22 12.20
N ASP A 167 17.57 15.23 11.34
CA ASP A 167 16.82 16.44 11.68
C ASP A 167 15.39 16.11 12.13
N TYR A 168 14.69 15.23 11.40
CA TYR A 168 13.33 14.79 11.77
C TYR A 168 13.30 14.03 13.08
N LEU A 169 14.21 13.08 13.26
CA LEU A 169 14.28 12.30 14.50
C LEU A 169 14.55 13.20 15.70
N THR A 170 15.50 14.14 15.57
CA THR A 170 15.81 15.12 16.63
C THR A 170 14.60 15.97 16.95
N TYR A 171 13.97 16.57 15.92
CA TYR A 171 12.81 17.44 16.11
C TYR A 171 11.61 16.71 16.77
N ILE A 172 11.29 15.51 16.30
CA ILE A 172 10.16 14.73 16.83
C ILE A 172 10.43 14.38 18.30
N ARG A 173 11.63 13.94 18.64
CA ARG A 173 12.02 13.61 20.02
C ARG A 173 12.01 14.82 20.95
N ASP A 174 12.43 15.97 20.46
CA ASP A 174 12.39 17.22 21.24
C ASP A 174 10.94 17.71 21.47
N SER A 175 10.03 17.37 20.55
CA SER A 175 8.63 17.78 20.58
C SER A 175 7.73 16.85 21.41
N ASN A 176 8.15 15.61 21.65
CA ASN A 176 7.38 14.62 22.40
C ASN A 176 8.32 13.59 23.07
N LYS A 177 7.73 12.68 23.89
CA LYS A 177 8.48 11.63 24.60
C LYS A 177 8.21 10.22 24.07
N HIS A 178 7.59 10.11 22.88
CA HIS A 178 7.29 8.82 22.31
C HIS A 178 8.54 8.16 21.73
N GLN A 179 8.62 6.85 21.88
CA GLN A 179 9.62 6.03 21.22
C GLN A 179 9.31 5.98 19.72
N LEU A 180 10.33 5.91 18.89
CA LEU A 180 10.22 5.92 17.44
C LEU A 180 10.64 4.59 16.85
N ILE A 181 9.89 4.07 15.88
CA ILE A 181 10.28 2.89 15.11
C ILE A 181 10.42 3.27 13.65
N LEU A 182 11.59 3.04 13.09
CA LEU A 182 11.86 3.25 11.66
C LEU A 182 11.48 2.00 10.88
N LEU A 183 10.64 2.17 9.87
CA LEU A 183 10.32 1.09 8.94
C LEU A 183 11.47 0.88 7.96
N ALA A 184 12.05 -0.32 8.00
CA ALA A 184 13.14 -0.72 7.14
C ALA A 184 12.71 -1.82 6.18
N THR A 185 13.24 -1.77 4.96
CA THR A 185 13.25 -2.89 4.01
C THR A 185 14.62 -3.60 4.11
N PRO A 186 14.77 -4.82 3.55
CA PRO A 186 16.07 -5.46 3.51
C PRO A 186 17.20 -4.57 2.97
N ASP A 187 16.91 -3.75 1.96
CA ASP A 187 17.89 -2.85 1.34
C ASP A 187 18.26 -1.63 2.20
N THR A 188 17.42 -1.26 3.16
CA THR A 188 17.61 -0.06 4.00
C THR A 188 17.90 -0.39 5.46
N TYR A 189 17.84 -1.65 5.84
CA TYR A 189 17.97 -2.12 7.22
C TYR A 189 19.27 -1.68 7.89
N GLU A 190 20.42 -2.01 7.31
CA GLU A 190 21.71 -1.66 7.89
C GLU A 190 21.93 -0.16 8.00
N HIS A 191 21.43 0.56 7.00
CA HIS A 191 21.54 1.99 6.94
C HIS A 191 20.72 2.68 8.03
N LEU A 192 19.42 2.35 8.13
CA LEU A 192 18.55 2.91 9.16
C LEU A 192 18.95 2.47 10.56
N SER A 193 19.47 1.26 10.73
CA SER A 193 19.99 0.79 12.01
C SER A 193 21.17 1.63 12.49
N ARG A 194 22.08 2.03 11.59
CA ARG A 194 23.20 2.93 11.94
C ARG A 194 22.72 4.32 12.35
N ILE A 195 21.66 4.83 11.73
CA ILE A 195 21.07 6.12 12.14
C ILE A 195 20.36 5.96 13.48
N ALA A 196 19.53 4.94 13.66
CA ALA A 196 18.79 4.70 14.90
C ALA A 196 19.71 4.53 16.11
N ASN A 197 20.86 3.88 15.96
CA ASN A 197 21.86 3.68 17.03
C ASN A 197 22.48 4.98 17.57
N GLN A 198 22.23 6.13 16.92
CA GLN A 198 22.64 7.44 17.46
C GLN A 198 21.67 7.95 18.54
N PHE A 199 20.55 7.27 18.74
CA PHE A 199 19.47 7.67 19.66
C PHE A 199 19.09 6.50 20.56
N ASN A 200 18.76 6.78 21.82
CA ASN A 200 18.39 5.75 22.80
C ASN A 200 16.95 5.25 22.69
N ASP A 201 16.08 6.01 22.04
CA ASP A 201 14.63 5.83 21.95
C ASP A 201 14.12 5.67 20.51
N VAL A 202 15.04 5.43 19.57
CA VAL A 202 14.75 5.14 18.17
C VAL A 202 15.15 3.70 17.85
N PHE A 203 14.23 2.95 17.28
CA PHE A 203 14.38 1.52 17.04
C PHE A 203 14.20 1.18 15.55
N VAL A 204 14.85 0.12 15.13
CA VAL A 204 14.53 -0.62 13.89
C VAL A 204 14.23 -2.06 14.31
N TYR A 205 13.18 -2.67 13.76
CA TYR A 205 12.91 -4.07 14.05
C TYR A 205 14.10 -4.94 13.63
N PRO A 206 14.68 -5.77 14.55
CA PRO A 206 15.99 -6.40 14.35
C PRO A 206 15.94 -7.63 13.42
N ASN A 207 15.39 -7.47 12.24
CA ASN A 207 15.35 -8.49 11.21
C ASN A 207 15.69 -7.88 9.83
N PRO A 208 16.84 -8.20 9.23
CA PRO A 208 17.21 -7.70 7.90
C PRO A 208 16.34 -8.27 6.77
N HIS A 209 15.55 -9.30 7.05
CA HIS A 209 14.69 -9.97 6.06
C HIS A 209 13.21 -9.65 6.27
N THR A 210 12.90 -8.43 6.71
CA THR A 210 11.51 -7.98 6.89
C THR A 210 10.70 -8.12 5.61
N THR A 211 9.44 -8.44 5.79
CA THR A 211 8.42 -8.47 4.74
C THR A 211 7.39 -7.36 4.99
N ILE A 212 6.46 -7.18 4.05
CA ILE A 212 5.35 -6.25 4.25
C ILE A 212 4.50 -6.58 5.49
N TYR A 213 4.44 -7.85 5.89
CA TYR A 213 3.66 -8.26 7.08
C TYR A 213 4.27 -7.72 8.37
N HIS A 214 5.60 -7.63 8.48
CA HIS A 214 6.27 -6.94 9.61
C HIS A 214 5.88 -5.45 9.62
N THR A 215 5.90 -4.80 8.46
CA THR A 215 5.47 -3.41 8.31
C THR A 215 4.01 -3.22 8.72
N ILE A 216 3.12 -4.14 8.29
CA ILE A 216 1.70 -4.12 8.66
C ILE A 216 1.54 -4.20 10.18
N GLU A 217 2.23 -5.15 10.84
CA GLU A 217 2.09 -5.34 12.28
C GLU A 217 2.72 -4.19 13.09
N LEU A 218 3.82 -3.61 12.64
CA LEU A 218 4.37 -2.40 13.27
C LEU A 218 3.39 -1.22 13.16
N ILE A 219 2.77 -1.00 11.99
CA ILE A 219 1.75 0.04 11.81
C ILE A 219 0.48 -0.30 12.61
N ARG A 220 0.07 -1.56 12.69
CA ARG A 220 -1.10 -1.98 13.46
C ARG A 220 -0.97 -1.62 14.93
N ASN A 221 0.21 -1.69 15.48
CA ASN A 221 0.47 -1.45 16.90
C ASN A 221 0.98 -0.03 17.21
N CYS A 222 1.31 0.79 16.21
CA CYS A 222 1.72 2.18 16.46
C CYS A 222 0.53 3.06 16.86
N ALA A 223 0.84 4.16 17.53
CA ALA A 223 -0.13 5.20 17.83
C ALA A 223 -0.28 6.19 16.67
N LEU A 224 0.80 6.49 15.95
CA LEU A 224 0.84 7.39 14.80
C LEU A 224 1.80 6.85 13.73
N LEU A 225 1.41 6.98 12.45
CA LEU A 225 2.32 6.78 11.32
C LEU A 225 2.77 8.14 10.77
N ILE A 226 4.07 8.31 10.56
CA ILE A 226 4.64 9.39 9.74
C ILE A 226 5.24 8.77 8.49
N SER A 227 4.80 9.17 7.30
CA SER A 227 5.25 8.47 6.08
C SER A 227 5.24 9.33 4.83
N VAL A 228 6.19 9.08 3.95
CA VAL A 228 6.10 9.50 2.55
C VAL A 228 4.96 8.74 1.84
N ASP A 229 4.45 9.29 0.73
CA ASP A 229 3.45 8.66 -0.13
C ASP A 229 3.92 7.30 -0.67
N THR A 230 3.43 6.23 -0.04
CA THR A 230 3.74 4.83 -0.39
C THR A 230 2.68 3.88 0.20
N SER A 231 2.86 2.58 0.03
CA SER A 231 1.95 1.54 0.54
C SER A 231 1.67 1.63 2.05
N THR A 232 2.59 2.16 2.85
CA THR A 232 2.43 2.33 4.30
C THR A 232 1.27 3.26 4.66
N VAL A 233 1.03 4.30 3.84
CA VAL A 233 -0.11 5.21 4.00
C VAL A 233 -1.43 4.46 3.82
N HIS A 234 -1.53 3.62 2.79
CA HIS A 234 -2.74 2.84 2.53
C HIS A 234 -2.96 1.73 3.57
N ILE A 235 -1.88 1.13 4.09
CA ILE A 235 -1.94 0.19 5.22
C ILE A 235 -2.50 0.90 6.46
N ALA A 236 -1.98 2.08 6.80
CA ALA A 236 -2.46 2.85 7.93
C ALA A 236 -3.92 3.28 7.77
N SER A 237 -4.33 3.67 6.55
CA SER A 237 -5.74 3.96 6.24
C SER A 237 -6.65 2.75 6.50
N GLY A 238 -6.25 1.57 6.01
CA GLY A 238 -7.02 0.34 6.22
C GLY A 238 -7.08 -0.09 7.68
N LEU A 239 -6.04 0.19 8.45
CA LEU A 239 -5.96 -0.04 9.89
C LEU A 239 -6.58 1.09 10.73
N ASN A 240 -7.11 2.13 10.08
CA ASN A 240 -7.70 3.32 10.70
C ASN A 240 -6.75 4.02 11.71
N LYS A 241 -5.47 4.17 11.32
CA LYS A 241 -4.45 4.82 12.15
C LYS A 241 -4.37 6.32 11.86
N PRO A 242 -4.12 7.15 12.90
CA PRO A 242 -3.71 8.54 12.69
C PRO A 242 -2.42 8.60 11.87
N MET A 243 -2.27 9.63 11.04
CA MET A 243 -1.07 9.72 10.21
C MET A 243 -0.69 11.14 9.84
N ILE A 244 0.61 11.34 9.59
CA ILE A 244 1.19 12.52 8.97
C ILE A 244 1.86 12.04 7.68
N CYS A 245 1.44 12.60 6.55
CA CYS A 245 1.85 12.11 5.23
C CYS A 245 2.51 13.20 4.41
N PHE A 246 3.58 12.84 3.70
CA PHE A 246 4.29 13.72 2.79
C PHE A 246 3.93 13.38 1.34
N TYR A 247 3.31 14.32 0.64
CA TYR A 247 2.86 14.15 -0.74
C TYR A 247 3.47 15.20 -1.65
N SER A 248 3.77 14.82 -2.89
CA SER A 248 4.08 15.81 -3.92
C SER A 248 2.83 16.62 -4.28
N GLN A 249 3.03 17.78 -4.88
CA GLN A 249 1.92 18.61 -5.41
C GLN A 249 1.32 18.08 -6.73
N ASP A 250 1.69 16.88 -7.16
CA ASP A 250 1.07 16.19 -8.30
C ASP A 250 -0.40 15.92 -8.02
N LYS A 251 -1.26 16.76 -8.60
CA LYS A 251 -2.72 16.69 -8.41
C LYS A 251 -3.31 15.38 -8.91
N GLU A 252 -2.82 14.83 -10.03
CA GLU A 252 -3.35 13.58 -10.57
C GLU A 252 -2.99 12.41 -9.64
N ASN A 253 -1.73 12.33 -9.20
CA ASN A 253 -1.31 11.32 -8.22
C ASN A 253 -2.12 11.46 -6.92
N PHE A 254 -2.28 12.67 -6.41
CA PHE A 254 -3.03 12.90 -5.18
C PHE A 254 -4.51 12.53 -5.31
N THR A 255 -5.17 12.87 -6.42
CA THR A 255 -6.56 12.48 -6.69
C THR A 255 -6.73 10.97 -6.63
N HIS A 256 -5.80 10.21 -7.19
CA HIS A 256 -5.88 8.75 -7.26
C HIS A 256 -5.45 8.04 -5.97
N TRP A 257 -4.50 8.62 -5.22
CA TRP A 257 -3.77 7.92 -4.16
C TRP A 257 -3.66 8.69 -2.84
N HIS A 258 -4.50 9.71 -2.59
CA HIS A 258 -4.54 10.33 -1.26
C HIS A 258 -4.86 9.27 -0.18
N PRO A 259 -4.60 9.53 1.12
CA PRO A 259 -4.72 8.50 2.16
C PRO A 259 -6.09 7.81 2.26
N ASN A 260 -7.17 8.47 1.84
CA ASN A 260 -8.56 7.96 1.97
C ASN A 260 -8.84 7.43 3.40
N SER A 261 -8.34 8.14 4.40
CA SER A 261 -8.44 7.76 5.82
C SER A 261 -9.72 8.29 6.45
N LYS A 262 -10.29 7.51 7.36
CA LYS A 262 -11.40 7.95 8.24
C LYS A 262 -10.90 8.48 9.59
N ASN A 263 -9.60 8.37 9.86
CA ASN A 263 -8.96 8.90 11.05
C ASN A 263 -8.24 10.23 10.73
N VAL A 264 -7.70 10.88 11.75
CA VAL A 264 -6.91 12.11 11.61
C VAL A 264 -5.75 11.86 10.63
N CYS A 265 -5.66 12.71 9.62
CA CYS A 265 -4.62 12.64 8.62
C CYS A 265 -4.14 14.05 8.28
N HIS A 266 -2.89 14.34 8.62
CA HIS A 266 -2.24 15.60 8.25
C HIS A 266 -1.39 15.37 7.01
N ILE A 267 -1.53 16.25 6.01
CA ILE A 267 -0.81 16.15 4.75
C ILE A 267 0.07 17.38 4.59
N ILE A 268 1.35 17.15 4.36
CA ILE A 268 2.34 18.16 4.05
C ILE A 268 2.78 17.95 2.61
N HIS A 269 2.69 18.99 1.79
CA HIS A 269 3.01 18.91 0.37
C HIS A 269 4.42 19.47 0.08
N TYR A 270 5.15 18.81 -0.82
CA TYR A 270 6.40 19.28 -1.40
C TYR A 270 6.28 19.45 -2.93
N TYR A 271 7.16 20.24 -3.52
CA TYR A 271 7.18 20.49 -4.96
C TYR A 271 7.98 19.42 -5.71
N ASP A 272 9.28 19.42 -5.57
CA ASP A 272 10.17 18.58 -6.35
C ASP A 272 10.72 17.41 -5.54
N ASN A 273 11.03 17.62 -4.26
CA ASN A 273 11.68 16.61 -3.43
C ASN A 273 11.21 16.71 -1.98
N VAL A 274 10.98 15.56 -1.36
CA VAL A 274 10.52 15.48 0.04
C VAL A 274 11.50 16.14 1.04
N ASN A 275 12.78 16.27 0.70
CA ASN A 275 13.79 16.95 1.52
C ASN A 275 13.60 18.48 1.61
N GLU A 276 12.70 19.06 0.80
CA GLU A 276 12.31 20.46 0.93
C GLU A 276 11.54 20.75 2.22
N ILE A 277 10.81 19.74 2.72
CA ILE A 277 9.96 19.88 3.91
C ILE A 277 10.84 20.02 5.14
N SER A 278 10.62 21.08 5.91
CA SER A 278 11.25 21.24 7.22
C SER A 278 10.56 20.34 8.26
N PRO A 279 11.30 19.71 9.18
CA PRO A 279 10.69 19.02 10.32
C PRO A 279 9.69 19.87 11.11
N ARG A 280 9.90 21.20 11.16
CA ARG A 280 9.03 22.16 11.85
C ARG A 280 7.66 22.36 11.21
N GLU A 281 7.43 21.80 10.01
CA GLU A 281 6.10 21.77 9.40
C GLU A 281 5.19 20.73 10.06
N ILE A 282 5.77 19.75 10.75
CA ILE A 282 5.03 18.90 11.68
C ILE A 282 4.76 19.75 12.94
N LYS A 283 3.51 20.04 13.21
CA LYS A 283 3.12 20.79 14.39
C LYS A 283 3.21 19.89 15.62
N PRO A 284 3.74 20.39 16.77
CA PRO A 284 3.86 19.59 17.98
C PRO A 284 2.56 18.91 18.41
N GLU A 285 1.42 19.62 18.28
CA GLU A 285 0.09 19.09 18.62
C GLU A 285 -0.36 17.90 17.76
N TRP A 286 0.28 17.66 16.61
CA TRP A 286 0.02 16.47 15.78
C TRP A 286 0.73 15.21 16.30
N LEU A 287 1.67 15.41 17.22
CA LEU A 287 2.45 14.34 17.85
C LEU A 287 1.89 13.95 19.24
N ASP A 288 0.89 14.68 19.74
CA ASP A 288 0.20 14.39 21.00
C ASP A 288 -0.84 13.28 20.77
N ILE A 289 -0.49 12.02 21.09
CA ILE A 289 -1.25 10.79 20.78
C ILE A 289 -1.41 9.89 22.01
#